data_3083183e9b8c90c6f49d047fc83b0c56
#
_entry.id   3083183e9b8c90c6f49d047fc83b0c56
#
_cell.length_a   1.000
_cell.length_b   1.000
_cell.length_c   1.000
_cell.angle_alpha   90.00
_cell.angle_beta   90.00
_cell.angle_gamma   90.00
#
_symmetry.space_group_name_H-M   'P 1'
#
loop_
_entity.id
_entity.type
_entity.pdbx_description
1 polymer ?
#
loop_
_entity_poly.entity_id
_entity_poly.type
_entity_poly.pdbx_seq_one_letter_code
_entity_poly.pdbx_strand_id
1 'polypeptide(L)'
;MSNSESNNTVLMIFLDAFSQTYLSREFTPFLHSLAGEGSFTTVDTVFAFRGIETTMFTGLWPNVHGSWTEFKLAENLRQTSKDQVMQGMIKILDKIPSDELRAKSRFLVERYLFKRMYKTPNIIPPEAIPYFESTQMKETFNEAAFNDIITIFDVFRKHNIPYVCIEPWIRGDKEVFRKAKKMIRKNGRNRFWYIKFSHLDHLGHKFGPEPSMFTDELNKIDTYVKDIVNLAKTIQDNLGILIIADHGMSRVHSKLNVADELSQLNVQMYKDYLVFVDSTVIRFWFFSEGAMHEVSKTLSRLKCGHMLSMEEKKFLHVPADPKYGEIVFVLDEGFVNHPSYFNQKSEVKGMHGYAYSKTPESRPILILNGLQLGENSTKHGVSYIDISHIILQSLFPKTHHVHEGLHDYLE
;
A
#
# COMPACT_ATOMS: atom_id res chain seq x y z
N MET A 1 -25.24 34.98 17.94
CA MET A 1 -25.56 34.10 16.82
C MET A 1 -24.58 32.97 16.91
N SER A 2 -25.03 31.81 17.33
CA SER A 2 -24.19 30.63 17.46
C SER A 2 -23.77 30.18 16.08
N ASN A 3 -22.45 30.24 15.78
CA ASN A 3 -21.86 29.60 14.61
C ASN A 3 -22.14 28.09 14.72
N SER A 4 -23.13 27.61 14.03
CA SER A 4 -23.26 26.17 13.78
C SER A 4 -22.13 25.80 12.84
N GLU A 5 -20.96 25.46 13.38
CA GLU A 5 -19.97 24.70 12.63
C GLU A 5 -20.69 23.45 12.14
N SER A 6 -20.70 23.24 10.83
CA SER A 6 -21.27 22.04 10.25
C SER A 6 -20.46 20.85 10.79
N ASN A 7 -21.07 20.06 11.67
CA ASN A 7 -20.46 18.86 12.25
C ASN A 7 -20.38 17.74 11.21
N ASN A 8 -19.69 17.97 10.10
CA ASN A 8 -19.51 16.96 9.07
C ASN A 8 -18.63 15.84 9.62
N THR A 9 -19.02 14.62 9.33
CA THR A 9 -18.28 13.40 9.68
C THR A 9 -17.91 12.68 8.39
N VAL A 10 -16.71 12.15 8.31
CA VAL A 10 -16.25 11.33 7.17
C VAL A 10 -16.01 9.90 7.66
N LEU A 11 -16.70 8.95 7.02
CA LEU A 11 -16.47 7.52 7.18
C LEU A 11 -15.72 7.02 5.94
N MET A 12 -14.42 6.77 6.10
CA MET A 12 -13.58 6.17 5.09
C MET A 12 -13.46 4.67 5.34
N ILE A 13 -13.90 3.87 4.37
CA ILE A 13 -13.71 2.41 4.37
C ILE A 13 -12.74 2.06 3.25
N PHE A 14 -11.64 1.44 3.65
CA PHE A 14 -10.59 0.99 2.75
C PHE A 14 -10.72 -0.52 2.52
N LEU A 15 -10.85 -0.91 1.27
CA LEU A 15 -11.02 -2.28 0.83
C LEU A 15 -9.78 -2.73 0.05
N ASP A 16 -8.82 -3.33 0.73
CA ASP A 16 -7.55 -3.79 0.15
C ASP A 16 -7.80 -4.76 -1.01
N ALA A 17 -7.21 -4.48 -2.18
CA ALA A 17 -7.35 -5.23 -3.42
C ALA A 17 -8.78 -5.34 -3.97
N PHE A 18 -9.66 -4.38 -3.70
CA PHE A 18 -11.02 -4.42 -4.24
C PHE A 18 -11.07 -3.88 -5.67
N SER A 19 -11.15 -4.77 -6.64
CA SER A 19 -11.28 -4.47 -8.06
C SER A 19 -12.67 -3.94 -8.44
N GLN A 20 -12.71 -3.12 -9.50
CA GLN A 20 -13.99 -2.73 -10.12
C GLN A 20 -14.84 -3.93 -10.57
N THR A 21 -14.24 -5.07 -10.89
CA THR A 21 -14.95 -6.29 -11.31
C THR A 21 -15.73 -6.97 -10.18
N TYR A 22 -15.41 -6.62 -8.92
CA TYR A 22 -16.14 -7.11 -7.74
C TYR A 22 -17.40 -6.27 -7.46
N LEU A 23 -17.48 -5.06 -8.03
CA LEU A 23 -18.60 -4.16 -7.84
C LEU A 23 -19.76 -4.56 -8.75
N SER A 24 -20.68 -5.38 -8.26
CA SER A 24 -21.84 -5.84 -9.02
C SER A 24 -23.03 -6.14 -8.13
N ARG A 25 -24.22 -6.24 -8.72
CA ARG A 25 -25.43 -6.67 -8.00
C ARG A 25 -25.34 -8.09 -7.48
N GLU A 26 -24.53 -8.93 -8.12
CA GLU A 26 -24.35 -10.34 -7.76
C GLU A 26 -23.42 -10.49 -6.55
N PHE A 27 -22.28 -9.81 -6.55
CA PHE A 27 -21.22 -10.03 -5.55
C PHE A 27 -21.25 -9.04 -4.39
N THR A 28 -21.61 -7.78 -4.67
CA THR A 28 -21.58 -6.69 -3.68
C THR A 28 -22.76 -5.74 -3.84
N PRO A 29 -24.00 -6.23 -3.63
CA PRO A 29 -25.22 -5.50 -3.93
C PRO A 29 -25.35 -4.16 -3.20
N PHE A 30 -24.90 -4.05 -1.96
CA PHE A 30 -24.94 -2.80 -1.21
C PHE A 30 -23.94 -1.77 -1.76
N LEU A 31 -22.69 -2.18 -2.00
CA LEU A 31 -21.67 -1.29 -2.59
C LEU A 31 -22.10 -0.84 -3.98
N HIS A 32 -22.67 -1.73 -4.78
CA HIS A 32 -23.21 -1.40 -6.08
C HIS A 32 -24.35 -0.37 -6.00
N SER A 33 -25.27 -0.50 -5.04
CA SER A 33 -26.33 0.49 -4.79
C SER A 33 -25.75 1.83 -4.36
N LEU A 34 -24.80 1.81 -3.41
CA LEU A 34 -24.15 3.01 -2.90
C LEU A 34 -23.39 3.78 -4.00
N ALA A 35 -22.77 3.06 -4.94
CA ALA A 35 -22.13 3.64 -6.12
C ALA A 35 -23.12 4.32 -7.06
N GLY A 36 -24.32 3.77 -7.18
CA GLY A 36 -25.41 4.38 -7.98
C GLY A 36 -26.10 5.58 -7.33
N GLU A 37 -26.06 5.67 -5.99
CA GLU A 37 -26.62 6.77 -5.21
C GLU A 37 -25.66 7.96 -5.07
N GLY A 38 -24.37 7.73 -5.27
CA GLY A 38 -23.30 8.72 -5.13
C GLY A 38 -22.50 8.93 -6.41
N SER A 39 -21.21 9.17 -6.25
CA SER A 39 -20.24 9.22 -7.35
C SER A 39 -19.37 7.96 -7.31
N PHE A 40 -19.19 7.34 -8.45
CA PHE A 40 -18.32 6.17 -8.64
C PHE A 40 -17.29 6.45 -9.73
N THR A 41 -16.06 6.09 -9.49
CA THR A 41 -14.98 6.07 -10.48
C THR A 41 -13.97 4.99 -10.14
N THR A 42 -13.09 4.70 -11.09
CA THR A 42 -11.85 3.97 -10.83
C THR A 42 -10.72 4.97 -10.62
N VAL A 43 -9.73 4.61 -9.82
CA VAL A 43 -8.54 5.42 -9.55
C VAL A 43 -7.35 4.80 -10.26
N ASP A 44 -6.48 5.61 -10.86
CA ASP A 44 -5.23 5.11 -11.41
C ASP A 44 -4.30 4.66 -10.28
N THR A 45 -3.84 3.42 -10.34
CA THR A 45 -3.00 2.84 -9.30
C THR A 45 -1.67 3.57 -9.22
N VAL A 46 -1.27 3.96 -8.02
CA VAL A 46 0.08 4.48 -7.78
C VAL A 46 1.06 3.32 -7.85
N PHE A 47 2.11 3.49 -8.66
CA PHE A 47 3.21 2.52 -8.69
C PHE A 47 4.02 2.60 -7.40
N ALA A 48 3.51 1.96 -6.37
CA ALA A 48 4.12 1.91 -5.05
C ALA A 48 3.57 0.71 -4.25
N PHE A 49 4.43 -0.03 -3.59
CA PHE A 49 4.01 -1.16 -2.75
C PHE A 49 3.57 -0.72 -1.35
N ARG A 50 4.04 0.44 -0.91
CA ARG A 50 3.81 0.97 0.44
C ARG A 50 3.20 2.36 0.43
N GLY A 51 3.41 3.07 -0.65
CA GLY A 51 3.17 4.49 -0.71
C GLY A 51 1.70 4.89 -0.83
N ILE A 52 0.77 3.96 -1.10
CA ILE A 52 -0.60 4.33 -1.45
C ILE A 52 -1.33 5.01 -0.28
N GLU A 53 -1.32 4.40 0.91
CA GLU A 53 -1.90 5.04 2.10
C GLU A 53 -1.17 6.34 2.48
N THR A 54 0.16 6.36 2.34
CA THR A 54 0.95 7.58 2.56
C THR A 54 0.55 8.65 1.57
N THR A 55 0.44 8.33 0.28
CA THR A 55 -0.04 9.25 -0.77
C THR A 55 -1.43 9.81 -0.43
N MET A 56 -2.37 8.95 -0.04
CA MET A 56 -3.74 9.36 0.33
C MET A 56 -3.78 10.33 1.51
N PHE A 57 -2.94 10.11 2.52
CA PHE A 57 -3.01 10.89 3.76
C PHE A 57 -2.04 12.07 3.82
N THR A 58 -1.10 12.18 2.87
CA THR A 58 -0.22 13.34 2.73
C THR A 58 -0.60 14.24 1.55
N GLY A 59 -1.35 13.72 0.56
CA GLY A 59 -1.59 14.42 -0.71
C GLY A 59 -0.32 14.56 -1.57
N LEU A 60 0.72 13.76 -1.32
CA LEU A 60 2.01 13.83 -2.00
C LEU A 60 2.32 12.51 -2.72
N TRP A 61 3.07 12.58 -3.80
CA TRP A 61 3.53 11.42 -4.54
C TRP A 61 4.70 10.68 -3.86
N PRO A 62 4.94 9.38 -4.17
CA PRO A 62 6.03 8.59 -3.60
C PRO A 62 7.43 9.19 -3.75
N ASN A 63 7.71 9.89 -4.84
CA ASN A 63 8.99 10.58 -5.06
C ASN A 63 9.22 11.76 -4.10
N VAL A 64 8.16 12.26 -3.46
CA VAL A 64 8.24 13.35 -2.46
C VAL A 64 8.26 12.77 -1.05
N HIS A 65 7.31 11.89 -0.70
CA HIS A 65 7.24 11.36 0.67
C HIS A 65 8.21 10.19 0.95
N GLY A 66 8.86 9.63 -0.08
CA GLY A 66 9.89 8.59 0.07
C GLY A 66 9.39 7.20 0.47
N SER A 67 8.09 7.01 0.72
CA SER A 67 7.51 5.70 1.06
C SER A 67 7.01 4.99 -0.20
N TRP A 68 7.92 4.70 -1.14
CA TRP A 68 7.58 4.04 -2.41
C TRP A 68 7.50 2.53 -2.29
N THR A 69 8.56 1.92 -1.75
CA THR A 69 8.65 0.48 -1.49
C THR A 69 8.88 0.27 0.01
N GLU A 70 8.81 -0.97 0.46
CA GLU A 70 8.98 -1.28 1.88
C GLU A 70 10.40 -1.04 2.39
N PHE A 71 11.39 -1.21 1.49
CA PHE A 71 12.80 -1.10 1.80
C PHE A 71 13.53 -0.21 0.79
N LYS A 72 14.54 0.49 1.27
CA LYS A 72 15.56 1.20 0.48
C LYS A 72 16.95 0.77 0.93
N LEU A 73 17.98 1.12 0.17
CA LEU A 73 19.36 0.92 0.58
C LEU A 73 19.65 1.71 1.86
N ALA A 74 20.28 1.07 2.83
CA ALA A 74 20.63 1.69 4.10
C ALA A 74 21.71 2.77 3.90
N GLU A 75 21.67 3.82 4.73
CA GLU A 75 22.68 4.89 4.68
C GLU A 75 24.08 4.39 5.04
N ASN A 76 24.17 3.49 5.99
CA ASN A 76 25.42 2.91 6.43
C ASN A 76 25.49 1.44 6.03
N LEU A 77 26.33 1.13 5.04
CA LEU A 77 26.53 -0.23 4.53
C LEU A 77 27.50 -1.07 5.37
N ARG A 78 28.06 -0.51 6.46
CA ARG A 78 28.98 -1.25 7.34
C ARG A 78 28.17 -2.16 8.25
N GLN A 79 28.49 -3.45 8.22
CA GLN A 79 27.93 -4.41 9.16
C GLN A 79 28.41 -4.14 10.59
N THR A 80 27.46 -4.12 11.50
CA THR A 80 27.73 -4.01 12.95
C THR A 80 27.72 -5.39 13.61
N SER A 81 28.27 -5.50 14.82
CA SER A 81 28.18 -6.74 15.63
C SER A 81 26.70 -7.11 15.88
N LYS A 82 25.82 -6.13 15.98
CA LYS A 82 24.37 -6.34 16.13
C LYS A 82 23.77 -7.00 14.90
N ASP A 83 24.20 -6.59 13.70
CA ASP A 83 23.73 -7.20 12.45
C ASP A 83 24.20 -8.64 12.33
N GLN A 84 25.43 -8.95 12.75
CA GLN A 84 25.96 -10.33 12.76
C GLN A 84 25.16 -11.23 13.71
N VAL A 85 24.79 -10.75 14.89
CA VAL A 85 23.93 -11.49 15.83
C VAL A 85 22.56 -11.74 15.21
N MET A 86 21.96 -10.71 14.60
CA MET A 86 20.68 -10.81 13.92
C MET A 86 20.72 -11.84 12.78
N GLN A 87 21.74 -11.79 11.93
CA GLN A 87 21.94 -12.77 10.86
C GLN A 87 22.04 -14.19 11.40
N GLY A 88 22.77 -14.40 12.48
CA GLY A 88 22.88 -15.71 13.14
C GLY A 88 21.52 -16.23 13.62
N MET A 89 20.72 -15.38 14.27
CA MET A 89 19.37 -15.74 14.71
C MET A 89 18.45 -16.05 13.52
N ILE A 90 18.46 -15.24 12.47
CA ILE A 90 17.65 -15.43 11.27
C ILE A 90 18.03 -16.77 10.58
N LYS A 91 19.33 -17.09 10.45
CA LYS A 91 19.78 -18.39 9.89
C LYS A 91 19.24 -19.59 10.66
N ILE A 92 19.02 -19.47 11.98
CA ILE A 92 18.37 -20.52 12.77
C ILE A 92 16.89 -20.59 12.44
N LEU A 93 16.21 -19.46 12.37
CA LEU A 93 14.77 -19.41 12.03
C LEU A 93 14.49 -19.89 10.60
N ASP A 94 15.42 -19.70 9.67
CA ASP A 94 15.30 -20.16 8.28
C ASP A 94 15.25 -21.70 8.14
N LYS A 95 15.60 -22.44 9.18
CA LYS A 95 15.41 -23.89 9.25
C LYS A 95 13.96 -24.32 9.52
N ILE A 96 13.07 -23.38 9.86
CA ILE A 96 11.65 -23.66 10.07
C ILE A 96 11.03 -24.07 8.71
N PRO A 97 10.41 -25.28 8.60
CA PRO A 97 9.92 -25.80 7.32
C PRO A 97 8.75 -24.99 6.74
N SER A 98 7.89 -24.43 7.60
CA SER A 98 6.73 -23.65 7.18
C SER A 98 7.12 -22.22 6.84
N ASP A 99 6.87 -21.78 5.60
CA ASP A 99 7.16 -20.41 5.14
C ASP A 99 6.43 -19.37 5.98
N GLU A 100 5.17 -19.61 6.31
CA GLU A 100 4.36 -18.71 7.12
C GLU A 100 4.91 -18.57 8.55
N LEU A 101 5.22 -19.70 9.20
CA LEU A 101 5.79 -19.69 10.55
C LEU A 101 7.18 -19.04 10.54
N ARG A 102 8.01 -19.33 9.55
CA ARG A 102 9.32 -18.73 9.37
C ARG A 102 9.22 -17.22 9.21
N ALA A 103 8.40 -16.72 8.29
CA ALA A 103 8.20 -15.31 8.06
C ALA A 103 7.66 -14.59 9.32
N LYS A 104 6.69 -15.17 10.01
CA LYS A 104 6.17 -14.63 11.28
C LYS A 104 7.22 -14.61 12.38
N SER A 105 8.01 -15.67 12.53
CA SER A 105 9.06 -15.73 13.55
C SER A 105 10.17 -14.70 13.30
N ARG A 106 10.60 -14.57 12.04
CA ARG A 106 11.56 -13.53 11.63
C ARG A 106 11.01 -12.13 11.91
N PHE A 107 9.77 -11.84 11.51
CA PHE A 107 9.12 -10.58 11.78
C PHE A 107 9.11 -10.22 13.28
N LEU A 108 8.80 -11.17 14.16
CA LEU A 108 8.80 -10.94 15.59
C LEU A 108 10.22 -10.62 16.10
N VAL A 109 11.22 -11.35 15.65
CA VAL A 109 12.63 -11.10 16.01
C VAL A 109 13.08 -9.73 15.50
N GLU A 110 12.88 -9.42 14.23
CA GLU A 110 13.28 -8.16 13.64
C GLU A 110 12.58 -6.96 14.31
N ARG A 111 11.30 -7.08 14.59
CA ARG A 111 10.50 -6.00 15.18
C ARG A 111 10.84 -5.77 16.66
N TYR A 112 10.85 -6.80 17.48
CA TYR A 112 10.90 -6.66 18.94
C TYR A 112 12.31 -6.71 19.51
N LEU A 113 13.21 -7.54 18.95
CA LEU A 113 14.58 -7.64 19.43
C LEU A 113 15.50 -6.61 18.77
N PHE A 114 15.35 -6.38 17.47
CA PHE A 114 16.22 -5.49 16.71
C PHE A 114 15.61 -4.13 16.43
N LYS A 115 14.31 -3.92 16.78
CA LYS A 115 13.56 -2.67 16.57
C LYS A 115 13.58 -2.19 15.11
N ARG A 116 13.67 -3.12 14.18
CA ARG A 116 13.46 -2.85 12.76
C ARG A 116 11.94 -2.95 12.53
N MET A 117 11.32 -1.82 12.23
CA MET A 117 9.87 -1.78 12.05
C MET A 117 9.52 -2.12 10.61
N TYR A 118 9.38 -3.40 10.33
CA TYR A 118 8.74 -3.86 9.12
C TYR A 118 7.25 -4.06 9.37
N LYS A 119 6.43 -3.68 8.40
CA LYS A 119 4.97 -3.81 8.51
C LYS A 119 4.52 -5.22 8.10
N THR A 120 5.22 -5.83 7.15
CA THR A 120 4.89 -7.15 6.60
C THR A 120 6.00 -8.16 6.82
N PRO A 121 5.66 -9.45 7.02
CA PRO A 121 6.64 -10.52 7.00
C PRO A 121 7.38 -10.56 5.66
N ASN A 122 8.69 -10.73 5.71
CA ASN A 122 9.54 -10.84 4.53
C ASN A 122 10.55 -11.98 4.69
N ILE A 123 11.17 -12.38 3.57
CA ILE A 123 12.18 -13.44 3.53
C ILE A 123 13.45 -12.91 2.84
N ILE A 124 13.89 -11.74 3.27
CA ILE A 124 15.18 -11.17 2.82
C ILE A 124 16.30 -12.11 3.29
N PRO A 125 17.22 -12.53 2.42
CA PRO A 125 18.36 -13.35 2.82
C PRO A 125 19.13 -12.71 3.98
N PRO A 126 19.58 -13.49 4.98
CA PRO A 126 20.28 -12.92 6.13
C PRO A 126 21.47 -12.04 5.77
N GLU A 127 22.17 -12.37 4.70
CA GLU A 127 23.30 -11.63 4.17
C GLU A 127 22.89 -10.25 3.64
N ALA A 128 21.67 -10.13 3.10
CA ALA A 128 21.14 -8.88 2.54
C ALA A 128 20.57 -7.92 3.59
N ILE A 129 20.13 -8.43 4.75
CA ILE A 129 19.44 -7.62 5.77
C ILE A 129 20.21 -6.34 6.16
N PRO A 130 21.53 -6.34 6.38
CA PRO A 130 22.24 -5.13 6.79
C PRO A 130 22.27 -4.02 5.74
N TYR A 131 22.04 -4.36 4.48
CA TYR A 131 22.08 -3.40 3.37
C TYR A 131 20.76 -2.65 3.15
N PHE A 132 19.68 -3.08 3.83
CA PHE A 132 18.35 -2.50 3.59
C PHE A 132 17.74 -1.97 4.88
N GLU A 133 17.06 -0.83 4.76
CA GLU A 133 16.29 -0.22 5.85
C GLU A 133 14.85 0.05 5.41
N SER A 134 13.92 0.08 6.37
CA SER A 134 12.53 0.40 6.09
C SER A 134 12.37 1.85 5.67
N THR A 135 11.56 2.09 4.64
CA THR A 135 11.22 3.44 4.18
C THR A 135 10.27 4.17 5.12
N GLN A 136 9.55 3.42 5.97
CA GLN A 136 8.59 3.98 6.91
C GLN A 136 8.74 3.29 8.27
N MET A 137 9.01 4.08 9.31
CA MET A 137 9.28 3.57 10.67
C MET A 137 8.06 3.64 11.60
N LYS A 138 7.04 4.42 11.26
CA LYS A 138 5.81 4.60 12.03
C LYS A 138 4.59 4.42 11.12
N GLU A 139 3.45 4.09 11.71
CA GLU A 139 2.18 4.13 10.97
C GLU A 139 1.84 5.55 10.58
N THR A 140 1.23 5.73 9.40
CA THR A 140 0.91 7.06 8.82
C THR A 140 0.01 7.91 9.74
N PHE A 141 -0.84 7.27 10.54
CA PHE A 141 -1.73 7.96 11.49
C PHE A 141 -1.06 8.29 12.84
N ASN A 142 0.20 7.90 13.06
CA ASN A 142 0.93 8.27 14.26
C ASN A 142 1.45 9.71 14.17
N GLU A 143 1.66 10.33 15.33
CA GLU A 143 2.26 11.65 15.41
C GLU A 143 3.67 11.67 14.83
N ALA A 144 3.95 12.68 14.00
CA ALA A 144 5.21 12.83 13.28
C ALA A 144 5.63 11.51 12.60
N ALA A 145 4.72 10.93 11.82
CA ALA A 145 4.98 9.68 11.08
C ALA A 145 6.13 9.85 10.09
N PHE A 146 6.26 11.04 9.54
CA PHE A 146 7.32 11.49 8.63
C PHE A 146 7.94 12.77 9.20
N ASN A 147 9.26 12.94 9.08
CA ASN A 147 9.99 14.04 9.72
C ASN A 147 9.46 15.42 9.30
N ASP A 148 9.44 15.70 7.98
CA ASP A 148 9.10 17.03 7.44
C ASP A 148 7.81 17.00 6.59
N ILE A 149 7.08 15.91 6.62
CA ILE A 149 5.87 15.73 5.83
C ILE A 149 4.66 15.62 6.74
N ILE A 150 3.69 16.47 6.49
CA ILE A 150 2.45 16.57 7.23
C ILE A 150 1.43 15.59 6.67
N THR A 151 0.70 14.95 7.57
CA THR A 151 -0.44 14.09 7.24
C THR A 151 -1.75 14.76 7.65
N ILE A 152 -2.88 14.31 7.10
CA ILE A 152 -4.20 14.76 7.60
C ILE A 152 -4.36 14.51 9.10
N PHE A 153 -3.68 13.52 9.66
CA PHE A 153 -3.73 13.21 11.10
C PHE A 153 -2.99 14.25 11.95
N ASP A 154 -1.96 14.90 11.41
CA ASP A 154 -1.29 16.02 12.06
C ASP A 154 -2.21 17.25 12.06
N VAL A 155 -2.93 17.49 10.95
CA VAL A 155 -3.99 18.51 10.87
C VAL A 155 -5.10 18.22 11.88
N PHE A 156 -5.57 16.96 11.97
CA PHE A 156 -6.60 16.58 12.93
C PHE A 156 -6.17 16.85 14.38
N ARG A 157 -4.92 16.53 14.74
CA ARG A 157 -4.38 16.81 16.08
C ARG A 157 -4.32 18.30 16.37
N LYS A 158 -3.84 19.09 15.44
CA LYS A 158 -3.78 20.55 15.59
C LYS A 158 -5.16 21.17 15.84
N HIS A 159 -6.16 20.73 15.08
CA HIS A 159 -7.53 21.26 15.18
C HIS A 159 -8.43 20.49 16.14
N ASN A 160 -7.88 19.59 16.96
CA ASN A 160 -8.63 18.77 17.92
C ASN A 160 -9.79 18.00 17.28
N ILE A 161 -9.63 17.54 16.02
CA ILE A 161 -10.60 16.70 15.33
C ILE A 161 -10.49 15.27 15.88
N PRO A 162 -11.52 14.75 16.53
CA PRO A 162 -11.48 13.38 17.03
C PRO A 162 -11.59 12.38 15.88
N TYR A 163 -10.66 11.42 15.84
CA TYR A 163 -10.61 10.40 14.80
C TYR A 163 -10.31 9.01 15.35
N VAL A 164 -10.63 7.99 14.56
CA VAL A 164 -10.35 6.58 14.86
C VAL A 164 -9.86 5.87 13.61
N CYS A 165 -8.75 5.13 13.76
CA CYS A 165 -8.22 4.22 12.74
C CYS A 165 -8.34 2.78 13.24
N ILE A 166 -8.92 1.90 12.41
CA ILE A 166 -9.12 0.48 12.70
C ILE A 166 -8.57 -0.33 11.54
N GLU A 167 -7.50 -1.06 11.80
CA GLU A 167 -6.81 -1.90 10.82
C GLU A 167 -6.79 -3.38 11.25
N PRO A 168 -6.66 -4.33 10.29
CA PRO A 168 -6.71 -5.77 10.56
C PRO A 168 -5.35 -6.31 11.02
N TRP A 169 -4.81 -5.87 12.17
CA TRP A 169 -3.45 -6.22 12.58
C TRP A 169 -3.17 -7.75 12.60
N ILE A 170 -3.85 -8.54 13.38
CA ILE A 170 -3.55 -9.99 13.52
C ILE A 170 -4.84 -10.83 13.47
N ARG A 171 -6.00 -10.20 13.61
CA ARG A 171 -7.27 -10.91 13.88
C ARG A 171 -8.23 -10.93 12.69
N GLY A 172 -7.85 -10.35 11.56
CA GLY A 172 -8.63 -10.35 10.31
C GLY A 172 -9.89 -9.49 10.34
N ASP A 173 -10.58 -9.45 9.22
CA ASP A 173 -11.67 -8.52 8.91
C ASP A 173 -12.89 -8.66 9.84
N LYS A 174 -13.18 -9.86 10.32
CA LYS A 174 -14.27 -10.07 11.30
C LYS A 174 -14.06 -9.27 12.60
N GLU A 175 -12.81 -9.18 13.05
CA GLU A 175 -12.51 -8.40 14.27
C GLU A 175 -12.51 -6.91 13.99
N VAL A 176 -12.05 -6.48 12.81
CA VAL A 176 -12.19 -5.10 12.33
C VAL A 176 -13.65 -4.69 12.37
N PHE A 177 -14.54 -5.48 11.77
CA PHE A 177 -15.99 -5.25 11.78
C PHE A 177 -16.57 -5.12 13.19
N ARG A 178 -16.25 -6.07 14.08
CA ARG A 178 -16.73 -6.03 15.47
C ARG A 178 -16.25 -4.79 16.22
N LYS A 179 -14.97 -4.44 16.07
CA LYS A 179 -14.36 -3.27 16.68
C LYS A 179 -14.98 -1.98 16.14
N ALA A 180 -15.17 -1.88 14.82
CA ALA A 180 -15.81 -0.73 14.20
C ALA A 180 -17.22 -0.49 14.76
N LYS A 181 -18.10 -1.50 14.76
CA LYS A 181 -19.46 -1.38 15.32
C LYS A 181 -19.45 -1.00 16.79
N LYS A 182 -18.55 -1.58 17.59
CA LYS A 182 -18.42 -1.23 19.02
C LYS A 182 -17.99 0.22 19.21
N MET A 183 -17.00 0.66 18.43
CA MET A 183 -16.45 2.01 18.60
C MET A 183 -17.39 3.09 18.07
N ILE A 184 -18.09 2.86 16.96
CA ILE A 184 -19.10 3.79 16.44
C ILE A 184 -20.20 4.01 17.48
N ARG A 185 -20.71 2.94 18.12
CA ARG A 185 -21.72 3.07 19.20
C ARG A 185 -21.20 3.83 20.43
N LYS A 186 -19.92 3.63 20.79
CA LYS A 186 -19.33 4.22 21.99
C LYS A 186 -18.87 5.67 21.76
N ASN A 187 -18.30 5.96 20.59
CA ASN A 187 -17.58 7.20 20.29
C ASN A 187 -18.20 7.94 19.10
N GLY A 188 -19.50 8.02 19.01
CA GLY A 188 -20.23 8.65 17.91
C GLY A 188 -19.88 10.13 17.62
N ARG A 189 -19.07 10.77 18.48
CA ARG A 189 -18.58 12.15 18.29
C ARG A 189 -17.32 12.25 17.42
N ASN A 190 -16.71 11.11 16.99
CA ASN A 190 -15.58 11.20 16.08
C ASN A 190 -16.02 11.77 14.74
N ARG A 191 -15.20 12.66 14.20
CA ARG A 191 -15.45 13.32 12.91
C ARG A 191 -14.79 12.62 11.73
N PHE A 192 -13.80 11.76 12.00
CA PHE A 192 -13.15 10.93 10.96
C PHE A 192 -13.01 9.48 11.43
N TRP A 193 -13.40 8.57 10.56
CA TRP A 193 -13.27 7.12 10.75
C TRP A 193 -12.51 6.52 9.57
N TYR A 194 -11.41 5.83 9.86
CA TYR A 194 -10.69 5.00 8.91
C TYR A 194 -10.83 3.54 9.32
N ILE A 195 -11.42 2.73 8.44
CA ILE A 195 -11.69 1.30 8.69
C ILE A 195 -11.15 0.52 7.50
N LYS A 196 -10.12 -0.31 7.73
CA LYS A 196 -9.45 -1.10 6.69
C LYS A 196 -9.83 -2.57 6.78
N PHE A 197 -10.26 -3.14 5.65
CA PHE A 197 -10.42 -4.58 5.43
C PHE A 197 -9.34 -5.05 4.45
N SER A 198 -8.71 -6.23 4.69
CA SER A 198 -7.55 -6.67 3.91
C SER A 198 -7.60 -8.14 3.46
N HIS A 199 -8.66 -8.87 3.75
CA HIS A 199 -8.70 -10.29 3.44
C HIS A 199 -8.81 -10.59 1.95
N LEU A 200 -9.40 -9.68 1.15
CA LEU A 200 -9.53 -9.86 -0.29
C LEU A 200 -8.18 -9.91 -1.00
N ASP A 201 -7.20 -9.14 -0.55
CA ASP A 201 -5.83 -9.21 -1.08
C ASP A 201 -5.24 -10.61 -0.95
N HIS A 202 -5.34 -11.21 0.23
CA HIS A 202 -4.89 -12.58 0.45
C HIS A 202 -5.60 -13.60 -0.47
N LEU A 203 -6.90 -13.44 -0.67
CA LEU A 203 -7.67 -14.31 -1.57
C LEU A 203 -7.28 -14.11 -3.04
N GLY A 204 -7.09 -12.86 -3.45
CA GLY A 204 -6.62 -12.53 -4.79
C GLY A 204 -5.26 -13.15 -5.11
N HIS A 205 -4.29 -13.09 -4.20
CA HIS A 205 -3.01 -13.78 -4.36
C HIS A 205 -3.17 -15.30 -4.50
N LYS A 206 -4.08 -15.90 -3.74
CA LYS A 206 -4.28 -17.36 -3.70
C LYS A 206 -5.07 -17.89 -4.87
N PHE A 207 -6.12 -17.20 -5.29
CA PHE A 207 -7.09 -17.72 -6.24
C PHE A 207 -7.05 -16.99 -7.61
N GLY A 208 -6.42 -15.82 -7.69
CA GLY A 208 -6.48 -14.93 -8.84
C GLY A 208 -7.61 -13.91 -8.72
N PRO A 209 -7.86 -13.10 -9.76
CA PRO A 209 -8.81 -11.98 -9.70
C PRO A 209 -10.28 -12.37 -9.87
N GLU A 210 -10.61 -13.64 -10.11
CA GLU A 210 -11.97 -14.06 -10.41
C GLU A 210 -12.91 -13.98 -9.20
N PRO A 211 -13.95 -13.14 -9.23
CA PRO A 211 -14.86 -12.96 -8.10
C PRO A 211 -15.63 -14.24 -7.72
N SER A 212 -15.90 -15.10 -8.69
CA SER A 212 -16.59 -16.39 -8.46
C SER A 212 -15.82 -17.36 -7.56
N MET A 213 -14.51 -17.17 -7.42
CA MET A 213 -13.66 -18.01 -6.55
C MET A 213 -13.81 -17.68 -5.06
N PHE A 214 -14.36 -16.52 -4.71
CA PHE A 214 -14.52 -16.06 -3.33
C PHE A 214 -15.79 -15.21 -3.12
N THR A 215 -16.87 -15.58 -3.81
CA THR A 215 -18.18 -14.92 -3.75
C THR A 215 -18.68 -14.73 -2.31
N ASP A 216 -18.55 -15.75 -1.46
CA ASP A 216 -18.99 -15.68 -0.05
C ASP A 216 -18.24 -14.59 0.73
N GLU A 217 -16.95 -14.38 0.45
CA GLU A 217 -16.17 -13.34 1.12
C GLU A 217 -16.53 -11.95 0.59
N LEU A 218 -16.79 -11.80 -0.72
CA LEU A 218 -17.31 -10.55 -1.29
C LEU A 218 -18.66 -10.17 -0.68
N ASN A 219 -19.61 -11.09 -0.62
CA ASN A 219 -20.92 -10.88 0.03
C ASN A 219 -20.76 -10.52 1.52
N LYS A 220 -19.82 -11.14 2.20
CA LYS A 220 -19.54 -10.89 3.62
C LYS A 220 -18.97 -9.48 3.84
N ILE A 221 -18.00 -9.05 3.02
CA ILE A 221 -17.45 -7.69 3.05
C ILE A 221 -18.55 -6.67 2.75
N ASP A 222 -19.38 -6.90 1.72
CA ASP A 222 -20.50 -6.05 1.39
C ASP A 222 -21.48 -5.89 2.59
N THR A 223 -21.77 -7.00 3.28
CA THR A 223 -22.60 -7.01 4.49
C THR A 223 -21.92 -6.21 5.63
N TYR A 224 -20.61 -6.36 5.82
CA TYR A 224 -19.88 -5.60 6.85
C TYR A 224 -19.92 -4.11 6.58
N VAL A 225 -19.69 -3.70 5.33
CA VAL A 225 -19.76 -2.30 4.91
C VAL A 225 -21.17 -1.76 5.09
N LYS A 226 -22.20 -2.48 4.64
CA LYS A 226 -23.62 -2.13 4.82
C LYS A 226 -23.96 -1.87 6.30
N ASP A 227 -23.60 -2.79 7.17
CA ASP A 227 -23.90 -2.70 8.60
C ASP A 227 -23.20 -1.50 9.27
N ILE A 228 -21.93 -1.25 8.89
CA ILE A 228 -21.15 -0.12 9.40
C ILE A 228 -21.75 1.21 8.93
N VAL A 229 -22.03 1.34 7.63
CA VAL A 229 -22.62 2.55 7.04
C VAL A 229 -23.98 2.84 7.66
N ASN A 230 -24.86 1.84 7.73
CA ASN A 230 -26.19 2.01 8.31
C ASN A 230 -26.11 2.42 9.78
N LEU A 231 -25.21 1.79 10.56
CA LEU A 231 -25.00 2.17 11.95
C LEU A 231 -24.48 3.62 12.08
N ALA A 232 -23.52 4.02 11.23
CA ALA A 232 -23.00 5.38 11.25
C ALA A 232 -24.08 6.42 10.90
N LYS A 233 -24.92 6.14 9.90
CA LYS A 233 -26.07 6.99 9.53
C LYS A 233 -27.11 7.16 10.66
N THR A 234 -27.22 6.22 11.60
CA THR A 234 -28.13 6.40 12.77
C THR A 234 -27.58 7.33 13.85
N ILE A 235 -26.29 7.69 13.79
CA ILE A 235 -25.60 8.45 14.82
C ILE A 235 -25.15 9.83 14.30
N GLN A 236 -24.93 9.94 12.99
CA GLN A 236 -24.39 11.13 12.33
C GLN A 236 -25.38 11.65 11.29
N ASP A 237 -25.86 12.88 11.47
CA ASP A 237 -26.79 13.51 10.53
C ASP A 237 -26.11 13.94 9.22
N ASN A 238 -24.84 14.39 9.31
CA ASN A 238 -24.05 14.87 8.18
C ASN A 238 -22.86 13.91 7.93
N LEU A 239 -23.14 12.73 7.38
CA LEU A 239 -22.16 11.69 7.12
C LEU A 239 -21.75 11.67 5.64
N GLY A 240 -20.48 12.01 5.37
CA GLY A 240 -19.82 11.70 4.10
C GLY A 240 -19.23 10.29 4.15
N ILE A 241 -19.42 9.52 3.09
CA ILE A 241 -18.91 8.14 2.96
C ILE A 241 -17.90 8.12 1.80
N LEU A 242 -16.71 7.59 2.09
CA LEU A 242 -15.64 7.36 1.14
C LEU A 242 -15.26 5.88 1.20
N ILE A 243 -15.53 5.13 0.12
CA ILE A 243 -15.08 3.75 -0.05
C ILE A 243 -13.96 3.78 -1.10
N ILE A 244 -12.80 3.24 -0.78
CA ILE A 244 -11.66 3.23 -1.68
C ILE A 244 -10.89 1.92 -1.58
N ALA A 245 -10.34 1.48 -2.69
CA ALA A 245 -9.33 0.43 -2.75
C ALA A 245 -7.98 1.02 -3.15
N ASP A 246 -6.88 0.36 -2.81
CA ASP A 246 -5.53 0.75 -3.19
C ASP A 246 -5.12 0.21 -4.56
N HIS A 247 -5.55 -0.99 -4.87
CA HIS A 247 -5.31 -1.68 -6.14
C HIS A 247 -6.43 -2.71 -6.37
N GLY A 248 -6.44 -3.28 -7.56
CA GLY A 248 -7.13 -4.53 -7.84
C GLY A 248 -6.15 -5.71 -7.80
N MET A 249 -6.37 -6.71 -8.65
CA MET A 249 -5.54 -7.92 -8.72
C MET A 249 -5.43 -8.36 -10.17
N SER A 250 -4.23 -8.58 -10.68
CA SER A 250 -3.99 -9.11 -12.03
C SER A 250 -3.71 -10.61 -11.97
N ARG A 251 -4.16 -11.36 -12.97
CA ARG A 251 -3.88 -12.80 -13.08
C ARG A 251 -2.39 -13.04 -13.33
N VAL A 252 -1.79 -13.94 -12.58
CA VAL A 252 -0.44 -14.45 -12.84
C VAL A 252 -0.51 -15.62 -13.82
N HIS A 253 0.24 -15.52 -14.89
CA HIS A 253 0.36 -16.58 -15.91
C HIS A 253 1.79 -17.08 -16.12
N SER A 254 2.80 -16.36 -15.65
CA SER A 254 4.21 -16.72 -15.82
C SER A 254 5.07 -16.28 -14.64
N LYS A 255 6.15 -17.00 -14.41
CA LYS A 255 7.10 -16.76 -13.33
C LYS A 255 8.49 -16.51 -13.90
N LEU A 256 9.21 -15.54 -13.37
CA LEU A 256 10.63 -15.32 -13.59
C LEU A 256 11.38 -15.74 -12.33
N ASN A 257 12.42 -16.58 -12.47
CA ASN A 257 13.41 -16.77 -11.42
C ASN A 257 14.64 -15.90 -11.74
N VAL A 258 14.64 -14.67 -11.27
CA VAL A 258 15.74 -13.74 -11.55
C VAL A 258 17.08 -14.22 -10.97
N ALA A 259 17.07 -15.04 -9.92
CA ALA A 259 18.30 -15.58 -9.33
C ALA A 259 19.00 -16.54 -10.32
N ASP A 260 18.23 -17.35 -11.08
CA ASP A 260 18.78 -18.23 -12.11
C ASP A 260 19.41 -17.42 -13.25
N GLU A 261 18.78 -16.34 -13.69
CA GLU A 261 19.30 -15.45 -14.71
C GLU A 261 20.63 -14.78 -14.27
N LEU A 262 20.69 -14.36 -13.03
CA LEU A 262 21.88 -13.72 -12.45
C LEU A 262 22.99 -14.71 -12.10
N SER A 263 22.68 -15.98 -11.89
CA SER A 263 23.66 -17.01 -11.56
C SER A 263 24.69 -17.28 -12.67
N GLN A 264 24.35 -16.91 -13.91
CA GLN A 264 25.21 -17.08 -15.09
C GLN A 264 26.22 -15.92 -15.26
N LEU A 265 26.17 -14.91 -14.41
CA LEU A 265 27.05 -13.74 -14.49
C LEU A 265 28.41 -14.01 -13.87
N ASN A 266 29.46 -13.37 -14.41
CA ASN A 266 30.81 -13.40 -13.84
C ASN A 266 31.01 -12.39 -12.70
N VAL A 267 29.92 -11.81 -12.16
CA VAL A 267 29.91 -10.85 -11.06
C VAL A 267 29.17 -11.43 -9.86
N GLN A 268 29.60 -11.07 -8.65
CA GLN A 268 29.15 -11.69 -7.42
C GLN A 268 28.22 -10.76 -6.63
N MET A 269 27.04 -11.27 -6.27
CA MET A 269 26.12 -10.59 -5.35
C MET A 269 26.82 -10.35 -3.99
N TYR A 270 26.54 -9.21 -3.34
CA TYR A 270 27.14 -8.69 -2.11
C TYR A 270 28.60 -8.22 -2.22
N LYS A 271 29.26 -8.45 -3.35
CA LYS A 271 30.62 -7.98 -3.61
C LYS A 271 30.66 -6.95 -4.73
N ASP A 272 30.05 -7.27 -5.86
CA ASP A 272 30.07 -6.43 -7.06
C ASP A 272 28.76 -5.68 -7.26
N TYR A 273 27.64 -6.22 -6.73
CA TYR A 273 26.32 -5.62 -6.76
C TYR A 273 25.43 -6.11 -5.60
N LEU A 274 24.35 -5.36 -5.33
CA LEU A 274 23.23 -5.77 -4.50
C LEU A 274 21.96 -5.88 -5.35
N VAL A 275 21.04 -6.74 -4.93
CA VAL A 275 19.73 -6.87 -5.55
C VAL A 275 18.66 -6.97 -4.46
N PHE A 276 17.52 -6.31 -4.68
CA PHE A 276 16.28 -6.52 -3.94
C PHE A 276 15.23 -7.08 -4.88
N VAL A 277 14.78 -8.30 -4.60
CA VAL A 277 13.82 -9.04 -5.43
C VAL A 277 12.43 -8.94 -4.82
N ASP A 278 11.63 -8.00 -5.34
CA ASP A 278 10.22 -7.89 -5.04
C ASP A 278 9.38 -8.73 -6.02
N SER A 279 8.07 -8.83 -5.80
CA SER A 279 7.20 -9.69 -6.61
C SER A 279 7.10 -9.24 -8.08
N THR A 280 7.05 -7.94 -8.34
CA THR A 280 6.90 -7.36 -9.69
C THR A 280 8.00 -6.38 -10.06
N VAL A 281 8.90 -6.10 -9.13
CA VAL A 281 9.99 -5.13 -9.29
C VAL A 281 11.29 -5.73 -8.79
N ILE A 282 12.38 -5.51 -9.52
CA ILE A 282 13.72 -5.89 -9.10
C ILE A 282 14.59 -4.63 -9.11
N ARG A 283 15.32 -4.41 -8.04
CA ARG A 283 16.14 -3.22 -7.87
C ARG A 283 17.59 -3.60 -7.65
N PHE A 284 18.51 -2.88 -8.30
CA PHE A 284 19.93 -3.15 -8.26
C PHE A 284 20.73 -1.93 -7.82
N TRP A 285 21.84 -2.20 -7.11
CA TRP A 285 22.87 -1.23 -6.74
C TRP A 285 24.23 -1.82 -7.05
N PHE A 286 25.18 -1.02 -7.54
CA PHE A 286 26.42 -1.50 -8.08
C PHE A 286 27.64 -0.94 -7.33
N PHE A 287 28.63 -1.80 -7.14
CA PHE A 287 29.94 -1.43 -6.58
C PHE A 287 31.02 -1.38 -7.66
N SER A 288 30.69 -1.79 -8.90
CA SER A 288 31.57 -1.68 -10.04
C SER A 288 30.77 -1.44 -11.35
N GLU A 289 31.37 -0.68 -12.28
CA GLU A 289 30.79 -0.44 -13.61
C GLU A 289 30.62 -1.73 -14.42
N GLY A 290 31.57 -2.67 -14.27
CA GLY A 290 31.50 -3.98 -14.92
C GLY A 290 30.26 -4.76 -14.49
N ALA A 291 29.90 -4.74 -13.20
CA ALA A 291 28.70 -5.38 -12.70
C ALA A 291 27.42 -4.73 -13.26
N MET A 292 27.38 -3.39 -13.32
CA MET A 292 26.27 -2.68 -13.91
C MET A 292 26.09 -3.08 -15.39
N HIS A 293 27.16 -3.16 -16.17
CA HIS A 293 27.10 -3.56 -17.56
C HIS A 293 26.57 -4.98 -17.75
N GLU A 294 27.12 -5.95 -17.02
CA GLU A 294 26.72 -7.36 -17.14
C GLU A 294 25.27 -7.58 -16.73
N VAL A 295 24.83 -7.00 -15.61
CA VAL A 295 23.45 -7.07 -15.15
C VAL A 295 22.50 -6.42 -16.17
N SER A 296 22.79 -5.20 -16.63
CA SER A 296 21.97 -4.49 -17.63
C SER A 296 21.82 -5.28 -18.92
N LYS A 297 22.93 -5.87 -19.41
CA LYS A 297 22.93 -6.71 -20.62
C LYS A 297 22.06 -7.95 -20.44
N THR A 298 22.04 -8.55 -19.26
CA THR A 298 21.20 -9.71 -18.97
C THR A 298 19.74 -9.30 -18.90
N LEU A 299 19.42 -8.26 -18.14
CA LEU A 299 18.06 -7.76 -18.02
C LEU A 299 17.46 -7.33 -19.36
N SER A 300 18.24 -6.72 -20.26
CA SER A 300 17.77 -6.29 -21.59
C SER A 300 17.37 -7.45 -22.54
N ARG A 301 17.74 -8.68 -22.21
CA ARG A 301 17.34 -9.88 -22.97
C ARG A 301 16.03 -10.48 -22.50
N LEU A 302 15.60 -10.13 -21.28
CA LEU A 302 14.35 -10.64 -20.72
C LEU A 302 13.17 -10.01 -21.46
N LYS A 303 12.21 -10.85 -21.85
CA LYS A 303 10.99 -10.43 -22.58
C LYS A 303 9.77 -10.28 -21.65
N CYS A 304 9.97 -10.38 -20.37
CA CYS A 304 8.91 -10.33 -19.35
C CYS A 304 8.88 -9.00 -18.59
N GLY A 305 9.59 -8.00 -19.08
CA GLY A 305 9.68 -6.70 -18.43
C GLY A 305 10.77 -5.83 -19.02
N HIS A 306 11.05 -4.69 -18.41
CA HIS A 306 12.09 -3.76 -18.86
C HIS A 306 12.69 -2.96 -17.71
N MET A 307 13.84 -2.36 -17.95
CA MET A 307 14.46 -1.37 -17.04
C MET A 307 13.78 -0.02 -17.23
N LEU A 308 13.34 0.61 -16.14
CA LEU A 308 12.74 1.94 -16.21
C LEU A 308 13.74 2.99 -16.66
N SER A 309 13.39 3.75 -17.69
CA SER A 309 14.06 4.99 -18.08
C SER A 309 13.88 6.09 -17.03
N MET A 310 14.65 7.17 -17.13
CA MET A 310 14.48 8.32 -16.23
C MET A 310 13.13 9.01 -16.44
N GLU A 311 12.63 9.06 -17.65
CA GLU A 311 11.31 9.59 -18.01
C GLU A 311 10.19 8.75 -17.37
N GLU A 312 10.30 7.42 -17.45
CA GLU A 312 9.34 6.52 -16.80
C GLU A 312 9.39 6.62 -15.28
N LYS A 313 10.60 6.65 -14.67
CA LYS A 313 10.74 6.87 -13.21
C LYS A 313 10.03 8.17 -12.79
N LYS A 314 10.18 9.26 -13.56
CA LYS A 314 9.51 10.52 -13.31
C LYS A 314 7.99 10.40 -13.46
N PHE A 315 7.51 9.79 -14.55
CA PHE A 315 6.09 9.58 -14.82
C PHE A 315 5.41 8.72 -13.74
N LEU A 316 6.09 7.67 -13.29
CA LEU A 316 5.61 6.74 -12.26
C LEU A 316 5.87 7.23 -10.83
N HIS A 317 6.36 8.45 -10.65
CA HIS A 317 6.69 9.04 -9.36
C HIS A 317 7.63 8.18 -8.50
N VAL A 318 8.57 7.48 -9.15
CA VAL A 318 9.62 6.72 -8.46
C VAL A 318 10.63 7.71 -7.86
N PRO A 319 11.04 7.58 -6.59
CA PRO A 319 12.04 8.46 -6.01
C PRO A 319 13.36 8.45 -6.81
N ALA A 320 13.90 9.63 -7.09
CA ALA A 320 15.13 9.79 -7.87
C ALA A 320 16.41 9.41 -7.09
N ASP A 321 16.34 9.34 -5.75
CA ASP A 321 17.47 8.96 -4.90
C ASP A 321 17.92 7.53 -5.24
N PRO A 322 19.24 7.31 -5.55
CA PRO A 322 19.78 5.99 -5.84
C PRO A 322 19.56 4.95 -4.76
N LYS A 323 19.24 5.34 -3.51
CA LYS A 323 18.85 4.42 -2.44
C LYS A 323 17.62 3.57 -2.79
N TYR A 324 16.79 4.00 -3.74
CA TYR A 324 15.63 3.24 -4.22
C TYR A 324 15.92 2.29 -5.39
N GLY A 325 17.12 2.33 -5.93
CA GLY A 325 17.61 1.49 -7.02
C GLY A 325 18.27 2.30 -8.13
N GLU A 326 19.52 2.02 -8.43
CA GLU A 326 20.21 2.60 -9.59
C GLU A 326 19.57 2.06 -10.87
N ILE A 327 19.36 0.74 -10.95
CA ILE A 327 18.50 0.11 -11.95
C ILE A 327 17.24 -0.41 -11.27
N VAL A 328 16.10 -0.08 -11.86
CA VAL A 328 14.78 -0.61 -11.49
C VAL A 328 14.24 -1.36 -12.70
N PHE A 329 14.12 -2.67 -12.58
CA PHE A 329 13.53 -3.54 -13.59
C PHE A 329 12.11 -3.88 -13.15
N VAL A 330 11.13 -3.63 -14.02
CA VAL A 330 9.72 -3.90 -13.78
C VAL A 330 9.23 -5.03 -14.65
N LEU A 331 8.43 -5.92 -14.07
CA LEU A 331 7.79 -7.00 -14.83
C LEU A 331 6.53 -6.50 -15.52
N ASP A 332 6.26 -7.06 -16.68
CA ASP A 332 4.98 -6.87 -17.38
C ASP A 332 3.84 -7.53 -16.60
N GLU A 333 2.63 -6.97 -16.74
CA GLU A 333 1.43 -7.49 -16.07
C GLU A 333 1.23 -8.98 -16.36
N GLY A 334 1.04 -9.77 -15.32
CA GLY A 334 0.88 -11.21 -15.38
C GLY A 334 2.17 -12.02 -15.18
N PHE A 335 3.34 -11.39 -15.16
CA PHE A 335 4.58 -12.01 -14.73
C PHE A 335 4.87 -11.73 -13.26
N VAL A 336 5.49 -12.66 -12.56
CA VAL A 336 5.89 -12.50 -11.16
C VAL A 336 7.27 -13.09 -10.92
N ASN A 337 8.09 -12.42 -10.11
CA ASN A 337 9.31 -13.01 -9.57
C ASN A 337 8.97 -14.12 -8.59
N HIS A 338 9.47 -15.31 -8.82
CA HIS A 338 9.31 -16.44 -7.93
C HIS A 338 10.54 -17.35 -7.97
N PRO A 339 11.29 -17.46 -6.85
CA PRO A 339 11.04 -16.84 -5.54
C PRO A 339 11.25 -15.33 -5.49
N SER A 340 10.58 -14.65 -4.54
CA SER A 340 10.82 -13.26 -4.18
C SER A 340 11.11 -13.14 -2.68
N TYR A 341 11.48 -11.93 -2.21
CA TYR A 341 11.71 -11.69 -0.77
C TYR A 341 10.40 -11.64 0.06
N PHE A 342 9.25 -11.73 -0.59
CA PHE A 342 7.94 -11.82 0.07
C PHE A 342 7.28 -13.19 -0.10
N ASN A 343 7.66 -13.96 -1.12
CA ASN A 343 7.13 -15.29 -1.38
C ASN A 343 8.20 -16.22 -1.98
N GLN A 344 8.46 -17.34 -1.34
CA GLN A 344 9.46 -18.30 -1.81
C GLN A 344 8.89 -19.62 -2.32
N LYS A 345 7.78 -20.10 -1.75
CA LYS A 345 7.28 -21.45 -2.04
C LYS A 345 5.80 -21.50 -2.43
N SER A 346 4.99 -20.55 -1.96
CA SER A 346 3.56 -20.55 -2.25
C SER A 346 3.29 -20.28 -3.72
N GLU A 347 2.33 -20.98 -4.28
CA GLU A 347 1.83 -20.65 -5.60
C GLU A 347 1.07 -19.31 -5.54
N VAL A 348 1.39 -18.41 -6.47
CA VAL A 348 0.76 -17.11 -6.61
C VAL A 348 -0.05 -17.11 -7.90
N LYS A 349 -1.38 -16.95 -7.80
CA LYS A 349 -2.30 -16.91 -8.95
C LYS A 349 -2.74 -15.49 -9.31
N GLY A 350 -2.63 -14.55 -8.39
CA GLY A 350 -2.87 -13.13 -8.61
C GLY A 350 -1.76 -12.28 -8.01
N MET A 351 -1.46 -11.16 -8.64
CA MET A 351 -0.46 -10.20 -8.19
C MET A 351 -0.87 -8.77 -8.58
N HIS A 352 -0.37 -7.82 -7.84
CA HIS A 352 -0.55 -6.38 -8.04
C HIS A 352 0.82 -5.66 -8.01
N GLY A 353 0.82 -4.32 -8.11
CA GLY A 353 2.06 -3.53 -8.03
C GLY A 353 2.86 -3.51 -9.34
N TYR A 354 2.20 -3.72 -10.46
CA TYR A 354 2.81 -3.52 -11.78
C TYR A 354 2.93 -2.03 -12.11
N ALA A 355 4.01 -1.64 -12.80
CA ALA A 355 4.20 -0.28 -13.26
C ALA A 355 3.09 0.17 -14.22
N TYR A 356 2.62 -0.77 -15.04
CA TYR A 356 1.57 -0.55 -16.02
C TYR A 356 0.55 -1.68 -15.94
N SER A 357 -0.58 -1.42 -15.29
CA SER A 357 -1.71 -2.33 -15.23
C SER A 357 -2.80 -1.88 -16.20
N LYS A 358 -3.26 -2.79 -17.05
CA LYS A 358 -4.22 -2.49 -18.13
C LYS A 358 -5.55 -3.23 -18.01
N THR A 359 -5.59 -4.29 -17.20
CA THR A 359 -6.77 -5.13 -17.07
C THR A 359 -7.84 -4.47 -16.18
N PRO A 360 -9.13 -4.71 -16.43
CA PRO A 360 -10.20 -4.22 -15.54
C PRO A 360 -10.05 -4.72 -14.10
N GLU A 361 -9.53 -5.94 -13.93
CA GLU A 361 -9.32 -6.59 -12.63
C GLU A 361 -8.27 -5.89 -11.79
N SER A 362 -7.34 -5.16 -12.40
CA SER A 362 -6.29 -4.41 -11.70
C SER A 362 -6.76 -3.04 -11.21
N ARG A 363 -7.93 -2.55 -11.66
CA ARG A 363 -8.41 -1.21 -11.36
C ARG A 363 -9.14 -1.14 -10.01
N PRO A 364 -8.65 -0.32 -9.06
CA PRO A 364 -9.31 -0.08 -7.80
C PRO A 364 -10.49 0.87 -7.94
N ILE A 365 -11.41 0.82 -6.99
CA ILE A 365 -12.60 1.66 -6.94
C ILE A 365 -12.47 2.87 -6.02
N LEU A 366 -13.24 3.92 -6.32
CA LEU A 366 -13.60 4.99 -5.42
C LEU A 366 -15.11 5.23 -5.50
N ILE A 367 -15.77 5.18 -4.35
CA ILE A 367 -17.20 5.55 -4.19
C ILE A 367 -17.28 6.69 -3.19
N LEU A 368 -17.94 7.78 -3.56
CA LEU A 368 -18.22 8.92 -2.69
C LEU A 368 -19.73 9.08 -2.55
N ASN A 369 -20.21 9.21 -1.32
CA ASN A 369 -21.59 9.52 -1.05
C ASN A 369 -21.66 10.63 0.02
N GLY A 370 -22.31 11.74 -0.27
CA GLY A 370 -22.32 12.94 0.58
C GLY A 370 -20.96 13.68 0.65
N LEU A 371 -20.04 13.39 -0.25
CA LEU A 371 -18.75 14.06 -0.44
C LEU A 371 -18.65 14.61 -1.86
N GLN A 372 -17.88 15.68 -2.05
CA GLN A 372 -17.68 16.30 -3.36
C GLN A 372 -16.25 16.10 -3.86
N LEU A 373 -16.12 15.88 -5.15
CA LEU A 373 -14.83 15.95 -5.84
C LEU A 373 -14.45 17.42 -6.05
N GLY A 374 -13.18 17.74 -5.86
CA GLY A 374 -12.65 19.04 -6.23
C GLY A 374 -12.71 19.28 -7.74
N GLU A 375 -12.68 20.52 -8.18
CA GLU A 375 -12.77 20.88 -9.61
C GLU A 375 -11.68 20.24 -10.47
N ASN A 376 -10.48 20.09 -9.94
CA ASN A 376 -9.36 19.47 -10.66
C ASN A 376 -9.59 17.98 -10.89
N SER A 377 -10.09 17.26 -9.88
CA SER A 377 -10.39 15.82 -9.97
C SER A 377 -11.53 15.53 -10.98
N THR A 378 -12.46 16.47 -11.17
CA THR A 378 -13.53 16.34 -12.18
C THR A 378 -13.04 16.50 -13.61
N LYS A 379 -11.93 17.23 -13.83
CA LYS A 379 -11.37 17.51 -15.17
C LYS A 379 -10.36 16.47 -15.64
N HIS A 380 -9.54 15.94 -14.72
CA HIS A 380 -8.38 15.10 -15.04
C HIS A 380 -8.47 13.66 -14.52
N GLY A 381 -9.58 13.29 -13.91
CA GLY A 381 -9.73 12.04 -13.18
C GLY A 381 -9.27 12.18 -11.72
N VAL A 382 -9.68 11.23 -10.88
CA VAL A 382 -9.33 11.21 -9.46
C VAL A 382 -8.05 10.43 -9.24
N SER A 383 -7.16 11.01 -8.45
CA SER A 383 -5.90 10.38 -8.01
C SER A 383 -5.87 10.20 -6.50
N TYR A 384 -4.98 9.35 -6.01
CA TYR A 384 -4.80 9.14 -4.56
C TYR A 384 -4.34 10.39 -3.81
N ILE A 385 -3.65 11.33 -4.45
CA ILE A 385 -3.29 12.61 -3.83
C ILE A 385 -4.51 13.50 -3.52
N ASP A 386 -5.63 13.30 -4.22
CA ASP A 386 -6.87 14.07 -4.01
C ASP A 386 -7.61 13.66 -2.73
N ILE A 387 -7.34 12.46 -2.20
CA ILE A 387 -8.09 11.88 -1.08
C ILE A 387 -7.96 12.71 0.19
N SER A 388 -6.75 13.18 0.51
CA SER A 388 -6.54 14.07 1.65
C SER A 388 -7.38 15.35 1.54
N HIS A 389 -7.43 15.93 0.34
CA HIS A 389 -8.19 17.14 0.06
C HIS A 389 -9.71 16.91 0.20
N ILE A 390 -10.24 15.83 -0.38
CA ILE A 390 -11.66 15.45 -0.25
C ILE A 390 -12.06 15.34 1.22
N ILE A 391 -11.23 14.70 2.04
CA ILE A 391 -11.47 14.54 3.47
C ILE A 391 -11.44 15.89 4.19
N LEU A 392 -10.40 16.70 3.98
CA LEU A 392 -10.22 17.97 4.67
C LEU A 392 -11.27 18.99 4.25
N GLN A 393 -11.60 19.09 2.97
CA GLN A 393 -12.66 19.98 2.47
C GLN A 393 -14.02 19.65 3.12
N SER A 394 -14.32 18.36 3.31
CA SER A 394 -15.55 17.96 4.00
C SER A 394 -15.54 18.35 5.48
N LEU A 395 -14.41 18.19 6.17
CA LEU A 395 -14.30 18.48 7.60
C LEU A 395 -14.15 19.98 7.91
N PHE A 396 -13.63 20.77 6.96
CA PHE A 396 -13.37 22.21 7.06
C PHE A 396 -14.02 23.01 5.92
N PRO A 397 -15.35 23.00 5.76
CA PRO A 397 -16.00 23.58 4.58
C PRO A 397 -15.88 25.10 4.44
N LYS A 398 -15.40 25.81 5.45
CA LYS A 398 -15.23 27.28 5.44
C LYS A 398 -13.82 27.74 5.08
N THR A 399 -12.85 26.85 4.97
CA THR A 399 -11.50 27.18 4.52
C THR A 399 -11.48 27.24 3.01
N HIS A 400 -11.52 28.47 2.46
CA HIS A 400 -11.43 28.70 1.01
C HIS A 400 -10.01 28.53 0.45
N HIS A 401 -9.09 27.97 1.21
CA HIS A 401 -7.73 27.70 0.73
C HIS A 401 -7.69 26.42 -0.09
N VAL A 402 -8.09 26.58 -1.33
CA VAL A 402 -7.90 25.61 -2.40
C VAL A 402 -6.47 25.85 -2.91
N HIS A 403 -5.59 24.90 -2.81
CA HIS A 403 -4.48 24.63 -3.73
C HIS A 403 -3.03 24.50 -3.28
N GLU A 404 -2.60 24.70 -2.02
CA GLU A 404 -1.16 24.63 -1.77
C GLU A 404 -0.66 23.52 -0.81
N GLY A 405 -1.53 22.59 -0.43
CA GLY A 405 -1.12 21.43 0.36
C GLY A 405 -1.63 21.45 1.81
N LEU A 406 -1.28 20.40 2.57
CA LEU A 406 -1.74 20.23 3.95
C LEU A 406 -1.17 21.29 4.90
N HIS A 407 -0.11 22.01 4.52
CA HIS A 407 0.49 23.09 5.30
C HIS A 407 -0.49 24.22 5.59
N ASP A 408 -1.38 24.56 4.63
CA ASP A 408 -2.36 25.64 4.79
C ASP A 408 -3.37 25.38 5.91
N TYR A 409 -3.59 24.11 6.25
CA TYR A 409 -4.44 23.72 7.38
C TYR A 409 -3.70 23.79 8.73
N LEU A 410 -2.40 24.06 8.74
CA LEU A 410 -1.62 24.22 9.95
C LEU A 410 -1.52 25.67 10.43
N GLU A 411 -1.83 26.64 9.59
CA GLU A 411 -1.96 28.05 9.96
C GLU A 411 -3.32 28.36 10.58
#